data_ae711b8f96afd4a7413b6b20fd57dd8e
#
_entry.id   ae711b8f96afd4a7413b6b20fd57dd8e
#
_cell.length_a   1.000
_cell.length_b   1.000
_cell.length_c   1.000
_cell.angle_alpha   90.00
_cell.angle_beta   90.00
_cell.angle_gamma   90.00
#
_symmetry.space_group_name_H-M   'P 1'
#
loop_
_entity.id
_entity.type
_entity.pdbx_description
1 polymer ?
#
loop_
_entity_poly.entity_id
_entity_poly.type
_entity_poly.pdbx_seq_one_letter_code
_entity_poly.pdbx_strand_id
1 'polypeptide(L)'
;METETTFNGDYGPRRLSVELANICNLHCSYCFRSDENLHSSHAEFFPIDLLRRVVGEARDAADITRVSFTGGEPTLHPSFAETLQLIGEAGLTVSFVTNGWHFDRVWPAIQGNRAAVSHVAFSLDGVTRESHDHWRGKGSFDRLVRAFSRCYVSKLPFGIKIVIRRDLVDQLEQIAIFAARMGAASLHFVHVMPTSSGVADDSALSLAEQRVAEEEIAILARIFKMDIGIDVGYYNVDEHRPPCAPLAATSMNIDYRGRLSLCCNLSGFRGAVEELDVVADLNEESFATAYARFLDLAAAQLRKRNDALAALRSQSLTPDLYTGSPCLFCLQSFGKIPWRNESKH
;
A
#
# COMPACT_ATOMS: atom_id res chain seq x y z
N MET A 1 -24.44 -27.91 0.21
CA MET A 1 -23.91 -27.62 -1.14
C MET A 1 -22.85 -26.58 -0.92
N GLU A 2 -21.62 -27.04 -0.74
CA GLU A 2 -20.46 -26.16 -0.58
C GLU A 2 -20.21 -25.49 -1.94
N THR A 3 -20.42 -24.20 -2.01
CA THR A 3 -19.99 -23.40 -3.16
C THR A 3 -18.47 -23.28 -3.08
N GLU A 4 -17.76 -24.11 -3.83
CA GLU A 4 -16.36 -23.87 -4.14
C GLU A 4 -16.24 -22.44 -4.68
N THR A 5 -15.65 -21.57 -3.89
CA THR A 5 -15.29 -20.22 -4.34
C THR A 5 -14.07 -20.37 -5.24
N THR A 6 -14.28 -20.78 -6.48
CA THR A 6 -13.25 -20.76 -7.49
C THR A 6 -12.97 -19.30 -7.84
N PHE A 7 -11.70 -18.87 -7.74
CA PHE A 7 -11.22 -17.56 -8.18
C PHE A 7 -11.26 -17.43 -9.72
N ASN A 8 -12.45 -17.53 -10.32
CA ASN A 8 -12.67 -17.42 -11.77
C ASN A 8 -13.13 -16.01 -12.20
N GLY A 9 -12.79 -14.98 -11.43
CA GLY A 9 -13.04 -13.59 -11.81
C GLY A 9 -11.80 -12.98 -12.47
N ASP A 10 -11.95 -12.44 -13.66
CA ASP A 10 -10.93 -11.57 -14.27
C ASP A 10 -10.90 -10.23 -13.54
N TYR A 11 -10.19 -10.18 -12.40
CA TYR A 11 -10.05 -8.98 -11.57
C TYR A 11 -8.97 -8.00 -12.09
N GLY A 12 -8.59 -8.12 -13.36
CA GLY A 12 -7.60 -7.26 -13.99
C GLY A 12 -6.13 -7.70 -13.78
N PRO A 13 -5.19 -6.90 -14.25
CA PRO A 13 -3.78 -7.28 -14.31
C PRO A 13 -3.17 -7.47 -12.92
N ARG A 14 -2.48 -8.61 -12.73
CA ARG A 14 -1.84 -8.95 -11.45
C ARG A 14 -0.56 -8.15 -11.21
N ARG A 15 -0.34 -7.83 -9.97
CA ARG A 15 0.79 -7.02 -9.51
C ARG A 15 1.59 -7.73 -8.42
N LEU A 16 2.92 -7.70 -8.56
CA LEU A 16 3.84 -8.05 -7.49
C LEU A 16 4.30 -6.79 -6.76
N SER A 17 4.02 -6.69 -5.48
CA SER A 17 4.55 -5.65 -4.61
C SER A 17 5.84 -6.15 -3.96
N VAL A 18 6.92 -5.37 -4.03
CA VAL A 18 8.22 -5.73 -3.45
C VAL A 18 8.70 -4.60 -2.55
N GLU A 19 9.01 -4.93 -1.31
CA GLU A 19 9.62 -4.00 -0.37
C GLU A 19 11.13 -4.00 -0.59
N LEU A 20 11.66 -2.93 -1.20
CA LEU A 20 13.08 -2.87 -1.56
C LEU A 20 14.02 -2.59 -0.38
N ALA A 21 13.51 -2.00 0.69
CA ALA A 21 14.31 -1.62 1.85
C ALA A 21 13.49 -1.65 3.14
N ASN A 22 14.13 -1.98 4.26
CA ASN A 22 13.55 -1.83 5.60
C ASN A 22 13.64 -0.38 6.11
N ILE A 23 14.56 0.43 5.60
CA ILE A 23 14.86 1.78 6.11
C ILE A 23 14.12 2.90 5.37
N CYS A 24 13.90 4.01 6.09
CA CYS A 24 13.38 5.26 5.55
C CYS A 24 14.20 6.44 6.08
N ASN A 25 14.34 7.47 5.27
CA ASN A 25 15.00 8.72 5.64
C ASN A 25 14.08 9.77 6.30
N LEU A 26 12.78 9.48 6.41
CA LEU A 26 11.80 10.35 7.06
C LEU A 26 11.20 9.66 8.30
N HIS A 27 10.82 10.47 9.30
CA HIS A 27 10.33 10.02 10.60
C HIS A 27 8.86 10.42 10.80
N CYS A 28 7.99 10.02 9.87
CA CYS A 28 6.56 10.32 9.95
C CYS A 28 5.96 9.66 11.20
N SER A 29 5.41 10.45 12.11
CA SER A 29 4.96 9.97 13.44
C SER A 29 3.78 8.98 13.38
N TYR A 30 2.99 9.00 12.31
CA TYR A 30 1.87 8.07 12.08
C TYR A 30 2.28 6.82 11.27
N CYS A 31 3.56 6.66 10.92
CA CYS A 31 3.99 5.54 10.09
C CYS A 31 3.83 4.22 10.83
N PHE A 32 2.97 3.33 10.31
CA PHE A 32 2.73 2.02 10.92
C PHE A 32 3.95 1.08 10.85
N ARG A 33 4.96 1.42 10.04
CA ARG A 33 6.25 0.72 9.98
C ARG A 33 7.26 1.21 11.00
N SER A 34 6.93 2.20 11.83
CA SER A 34 7.87 2.78 12.81
C SER A 34 8.36 1.77 13.85
N ASP A 35 7.59 0.71 14.09
CA ASP A 35 7.95 -0.36 15.02
C ASP A 35 8.98 -1.35 14.43
N GLU A 36 9.30 -1.24 13.15
CA GLU A 36 10.27 -2.07 12.44
C GLU A 36 11.54 -1.31 12.18
N ASN A 37 12.51 -1.34 12.94
CA ASN A 37 13.88 -0.88 12.62
C ASN A 37 14.01 0.12 11.42
N LEU A 38 12.92 0.85 11.11
CA LEU A 38 12.77 1.73 9.94
C LEU A 38 13.85 2.81 9.90
N HIS A 39 14.39 3.14 11.08
CA HIS A 39 15.44 4.15 11.27
C HIS A 39 16.72 3.54 11.84
N SER A 40 16.83 2.21 11.73
CA SER A 40 18.02 1.49 12.15
C SER A 40 19.25 1.89 11.34
N SER A 41 20.43 1.81 11.99
CA SER A 41 21.71 1.86 11.28
C SER A 41 21.96 0.59 10.44
N HIS A 42 21.19 -0.47 10.65
CA HIS A 42 21.27 -1.73 9.91
C HIS A 42 20.27 -1.70 8.76
N ALA A 43 20.73 -1.20 7.62
CA ALA A 43 19.94 -1.20 6.39
C ALA A 43 19.97 -2.61 5.77
N GLU A 44 18.79 -3.14 5.53
CA GLU A 44 18.57 -4.36 4.76
C GLU A 44 17.87 -4.01 3.46
N PHE A 45 18.36 -4.57 2.37
CA PHE A 45 17.84 -4.32 1.04
C PHE A 45 17.50 -5.63 0.35
N PHE A 46 16.47 -5.60 -0.47
CA PHE A 46 16.06 -6.76 -1.25
C PHE A 46 17.20 -7.19 -2.19
N PRO A 47 17.66 -8.44 -2.16
CA PRO A 47 18.78 -8.87 -3.01
C PRO A 47 18.41 -8.87 -4.50
N ILE A 48 19.28 -8.31 -5.34
CA ILE A 48 19.03 -8.18 -6.80
C ILE A 48 18.87 -9.54 -7.47
N ASP A 49 19.70 -10.51 -7.12
CA ASP A 49 19.62 -11.86 -7.71
C ASP A 49 18.30 -12.55 -7.35
N LEU A 50 17.85 -12.36 -6.11
CA LEU A 50 16.55 -12.84 -5.68
C LEU A 50 15.42 -12.13 -6.46
N LEU A 51 15.52 -10.81 -6.65
CA LEU A 51 14.53 -10.05 -7.41
C LEU A 51 14.42 -10.59 -8.84
N ARG A 52 15.56 -10.83 -9.49
CA ARG A 52 15.61 -11.38 -10.86
C ARG A 52 14.91 -12.73 -10.95
N ARG A 53 15.20 -13.63 -10.05
CA ARG A 53 14.60 -14.96 -10.00
C ARG A 53 13.10 -14.89 -9.72
N VAL A 54 12.70 -14.19 -8.68
CA VAL A 54 11.31 -14.13 -8.24
C VAL A 54 10.40 -13.43 -9.25
N VAL A 55 10.88 -12.37 -9.90
CA VAL A 55 10.10 -11.68 -10.95
C VAL A 55 9.85 -12.61 -12.15
N GLY A 56 10.84 -13.39 -12.57
CA GLY A 56 10.68 -14.39 -13.63
C GLY A 56 9.67 -15.47 -13.24
N GLU A 57 9.85 -16.06 -12.06
CA GLU A 57 8.95 -17.10 -11.54
C GLU A 57 7.51 -16.59 -11.35
N ALA A 58 7.33 -15.36 -10.85
CA ALA A 58 6.01 -14.77 -10.62
C ALA A 58 5.30 -14.42 -11.94
N ARG A 59 6.05 -13.98 -12.96
CA ARG A 59 5.51 -13.76 -14.29
C ARG A 59 4.95 -15.08 -14.86
N ASP A 60 5.71 -16.15 -14.75
CA ASP A 60 5.36 -17.44 -15.34
C ASP A 60 4.26 -18.19 -14.56
N ALA A 61 4.24 -18.06 -13.20
CA ALA A 61 3.29 -18.77 -12.35
C ALA A 61 2.00 -17.98 -12.04
N ALA A 62 2.04 -16.67 -12.03
CA ALA A 62 0.93 -15.81 -11.60
C ALA A 62 0.50 -14.78 -12.65
N ASP A 63 1.04 -14.81 -13.87
CA ASP A 63 0.74 -13.87 -14.96
C ASP A 63 0.81 -12.40 -14.51
N ILE A 64 1.82 -12.05 -13.69
CA ILE A 64 2.01 -10.67 -13.31
C ILE A 64 2.39 -9.83 -14.54
N THR A 65 1.84 -8.63 -14.61
CA THR A 65 2.16 -7.67 -15.70
C THR A 65 2.94 -6.47 -15.18
N ARG A 66 2.97 -6.29 -13.87
CA ARG A 66 3.61 -5.13 -13.25
C ARG A 66 4.18 -5.46 -11.86
N VAL A 67 5.24 -4.72 -11.53
CA VAL A 67 5.86 -4.73 -10.21
C VAL A 67 5.67 -3.36 -9.56
N SER A 68 5.44 -3.32 -8.25
CA SER A 68 5.34 -2.09 -7.48
C SER A 68 6.35 -2.10 -6.35
N PHE A 69 7.29 -1.16 -6.34
CA PHE A 69 8.25 -1.05 -5.26
C PHE A 69 7.72 -0.21 -4.10
N THR A 70 7.96 -0.69 -2.89
CA THR A 70 7.58 -0.08 -1.62
C THR A 70 8.62 -0.45 -0.55
N GLY A 71 8.27 -0.38 0.71
CA GLY A 71 9.13 -0.70 1.86
C GLY A 71 9.19 0.48 2.82
N GLY A 72 10.37 0.80 3.35
CA GLY A 72 10.62 2.09 3.98
C GLY A 72 10.59 3.19 2.91
N GLU A 73 11.75 3.46 2.31
CA GLU A 73 11.83 4.32 1.13
C GLU A 73 12.59 3.57 0.01
N PRO A 74 11.92 3.15 -1.08
CA PRO A 74 12.53 2.30 -2.10
C PRO A 74 13.70 2.98 -2.83
N THR A 75 13.69 4.31 -2.93
CA THR A 75 14.78 5.05 -3.60
C THR A 75 16.10 5.05 -2.81
N LEU A 76 16.10 4.50 -1.58
CA LEU A 76 17.32 4.27 -0.81
C LEU A 76 18.08 3.03 -1.24
N HIS A 77 17.44 2.12 -1.98
CA HIS A 77 18.10 0.91 -2.47
C HIS A 77 19.37 1.27 -3.27
N PRO A 78 20.55 0.71 -2.93
CA PRO A 78 21.81 1.11 -3.56
C PRO A 78 21.83 0.85 -5.07
N SER A 79 21.22 -0.24 -5.51
CA SER A 79 21.09 -0.62 -6.91
C SER A 79 19.72 -0.26 -7.51
N PHE A 80 19.10 0.85 -7.08
CA PHE A 80 17.74 1.22 -7.55
C PHE A 80 17.64 1.29 -9.09
N ALA A 81 18.68 1.77 -9.78
CA ALA A 81 18.71 1.80 -11.24
C ALA A 81 18.63 0.39 -11.85
N GLU A 82 19.35 -0.55 -11.27
CA GLU A 82 19.38 -1.95 -11.71
C GLU A 82 18.03 -2.64 -11.45
N THR A 83 17.33 -2.32 -10.32
CA THR A 83 15.98 -2.86 -10.10
C THR A 83 15.00 -2.42 -11.19
N LEU A 84 15.05 -1.16 -11.63
CA LEU A 84 14.20 -0.68 -12.73
C LEU A 84 14.52 -1.37 -14.05
N GLN A 85 15.81 -1.51 -14.38
CA GLN A 85 16.28 -2.16 -15.58
C GLN A 85 15.83 -3.63 -15.64
N LEU A 86 16.01 -4.35 -14.54
CA LEU A 86 15.63 -5.75 -14.40
C LEU A 86 14.13 -5.97 -14.73
N ILE A 87 13.25 -5.11 -14.21
CA ILE A 87 11.82 -5.22 -14.50
C ILE A 87 11.52 -4.97 -15.98
N GLY A 88 12.20 -3.98 -16.59
CA GLY A 88 12.08 -3.72 -18.03
C GLY A 88 12.57 -4.89 -18.90
N GLU A 89 13.71 -5.49 -18.55
CA GLU A 89 14.26 -6.67 -19.23
C GLU A 89 13.33 -7.89 -19.11
N ALA A 90 12.58 -8.01 -18.02
CA ALA A 90 11.56 -9.04 -17.86
C ALA A 90 10.29 -8.79 -18.69
N GLY A 91 10.20 -7.69 -19.44
CA GLY A 91 9.03 -7.30 -20.23
C GLY A 91 7.86 -6.79 -19.39
N LEU A 92 8.12 -6.41 -18.14
CA LEU A 92 7.11 -5.93 -17.20
C LEU A 92 7.20 -4.40 -17.02
N THR A 93 6.14 -3.82 -16.45
CA THR A 93 6.17 -2.42 -16.03
C THR A 93 6.42 -2.29 -14.54
N VAL A 94 7.05 -1.19 -14.12
CA VAL A 94 7.32 -0.89 -12.73
C VAL A 94 6.67 0.43 -12.31
N SER A 95 6.13 0.43 -11.11
CA SER A 95 5.73 1.63 -10.37
C SER A 95 6.39 1.62 -9.00
N PHE A 96 6.43 2.75 -8.32
CA PHE A 96 6.90 2.78 -6.94
C PHE A 96 6.26 3.91 -6.16
N VAL A 97 6.18 3.71 -4.83
CA VAL A 97 5.72 4.73 -3.88
C VAL A 97 6.95 5.36 -3.24
N THR A 98 7.03 6.68 -3.24
CA THR A 98 8.17 7.41 -2.68
C THR A 98 7.74 8.64 -1.90
N ASN A 99 8.53 9.01 -0.90
CA ASN A 99 8.38 10.27 -0.20
C ASN A 99 8.96 11.47 -1.00
N GLY A 100 9.56 11.23 -2.15
CA GLY A 100 10.10 12.25 -3.05
C GLY A 100 11.42 12.90 -2.61
N TRP A 101 11.95 12.59 -1.41
CA TRP A 101 13.14 13.25 -0.86
C TRP A 101 14.39 13.10 -1.74
N HIS A 102 14.61 11.90 -2.27
CA HIS A 102 15.75 11.57 -3.10
C HIS A 102 15.42 11.53 -4.59
N PHE A 103 14.28 12.07 -5.02
CA PHE A 103 13.81 11.94 -6.39
C PHE A 103 14.80 12.50 -7.42
N ASP A 104 15.43 13.65 -7.13
CA ASP A 104 16.46 14.23 -8.00
C ASP A 104 17.65 13.29 -8.21
N ARG A 105 18.06 12.55 -7.17
CA ARG A 105 19.16 11.58 -7.23
C ARG A 105 18.84 10.40 -8.14
N VAL A 106 17.60 9.88 -8.07
CA VAL A 106 17.19 8.69 -8.83
C VAL A 106 16.62 9.04 -10.21
N TRP A 107 16.44 10.32 -10.49
CA TRP A 107 15.87 10.78 -11.76
C TRP A 107 16.58 10.27 -13.01
N PRO A 108 17.94 10.26 -13.09
CA PRO A 108 18.64 9.68 -14.25
C PRO A 108 18.33 8.20 -14.47
N ALA A 109 18.19 7.42 -13.39
CA ALA A 109 17.81 6.01 -13.48
C ALA A 109 16.38 5.84 -14.02
N ILE A 110 15.45 6.69 -13.58
CA ILE A 110 14.07 6.70 -14.08
C ILE A 110 14.06 7.03 -15.58
N GLN A 111 14.80 8.05 -16.00
CA GLN A 111 14.89 8.44 -17.42
C GLN A 111 15.51 7.34 -18.29
N GLY A 112 16.58 6.71 -17.83
CA GLY A 112 17.23 5.60 -18.52
C GLY A 112 16.33 4.37 -18.69
N ASN A 113 15.34 4.21 -17.81
CA ASN A 113 14.39 3.09 -17.83
C ASN A 113 12.94 3.56 -18.12
N ARG A 114 12.79 4.67 -18.86
CA ARG A 114 11.48 5.33 -19.03
C ARG A 114 10.39 4.41 -19.60
N ALA A 115 10.75 3.47 -20.45
CA ALA A 115 9.80 2.53 -21.05
C ALA A 115 9.23 1.54 -20.02
N ALA A 116 10.03 1.15 -19.03
CA ALA A 116 9.61 0.25 -17.96
C ALA A 116 8.85 0.99 -16.84
N VAL A 117 9.22 2.24 -16.53
CA VAL A 117 8.58 3.01 -15.46
C VAL A 117 7.24 3.55 -15.94
N SER A 118 6.16 2.92 -15.49
CA SER A 118 4.80 3.30 -15.87
C SER A 118 4.24 4.45 -15.05
N HIS A 119 4.57 4.52 -13.76
CA HIS A 119 3.95 5.44 -12.82
C HIS A 119 4.81 5.63 -11.57
N VAL A 120 4.77 6.83 -10.99
CA VAL A 120 5.34 7.13 -9.67
C VAL A 120 4.24 7.63 -8.74
N ALA A 121 4.11 7.04 -7.57
CA ALA A 121 3.18 7.50 -6.54
C ALA A 121 3.95 8.26 -5.46
N PHE A 122 3.58 9.51 -5.23
CA PHE A 122 4.19 10.35 -4.22
C PHE A 122 3.34 10.47 -2.97
N SER A 123 3.97 10.39 -1.82
CA SER A 123 3.29 10.53 -0.54
C SER A 123 3.18 12.01 -0.14
N LEU A 124 1.96 12.54 -0.04
CA LEU A 124 1.65 13.91 0.37
C LEU A 124 0.90 13.89 1.71
N ASP A 125 1.11 14.89 2.58
CA ASP A 125 0.41 15.02 3.88
C ASP A 125 -0.14 16.42 4.16
N GLY A 126 -0.19 17.26 3.15
CA GLY A 126 -0.76 18.58 3.21
C GLY A 126 -0.43 19.37 1.96
N VAL A 127 -1.22 20.40 1.66
CA VAL A 127 -1.09 21.21 0.45
C VAL A 127 -0.26 22.48 0.64
N THR A 128 0.27 22.68 1.84
CA THR A 128 1.21 23.76 2.16
C THR A 128 2.51 23.20 2.76
N ARG A 129 3.56 24.04 2.81
CA ARG A 129 4.81 23.65 3.48
C ARG A 129 4.57 23.31 4.94
N GLU A 130 3.81 24.14 5.64
CA GLU A 130 3.56 23.96 7.06
C GLU A 130 2.85 22.64 7.33
N SER A 131 1.78 22.34 6.59
CA SER A 131 0.99 21.14 6.82
C SER A 131 1.75 19.87 6.40
N HIS A 132 2.46 19.89 5.29
CA HIS A 132 3.22 18.73 4.82
C HIS A 132 4.49 18.49 5.65
N ASP A 133 5.30 19.55 5.86
CA ASP A 133 6.58 19.44 6.58
C ASP A 133 6.40 19.11 8.05
N HIS A 134 5.24 19.46 8.65
CA HIS A 134 4.88 19.05 10.01
C HIS A 134 4.94 17.52 10.19
N TRP A 135 4.41 16.78 9.22
CA TRP A 135 4.33 15.31 9.28
C TRP A 135 5.58 14.62 8.73
N ARG A 136 6.25 15.24 7.73
CA ARG A 136 7.33 14.58 6.97
C ARG A 136 8.71 15.22 7.13
N GLY A 137 8.79 16.30 7.88
CA GLY A 137 10.04 17.00 8.14
C GLY A 137 10.30 18.15 7.17
N LYS A 138 11.02 19.14 7.69
CA LYS A 138 11.29 20.42 7.03
C LYS A 138 11.95 20.25 5.68
N GLY A 139 11.38 20.90 4.65
CA GLY A 139 11.89 20.93 3.27
C GLY A 139 11.45 19.75 2.41
N SER A 140 10.61 18.85 2.92
CA SER A 140 10.04 17.74 2.15
C SER A 140 9.04 18.23 1.11
N PHE A 141 8.22 19.23 1.43
CA PHE A 141 7.24 19.80 0.49
C PHE A 141 7.89 20.37 -0.79
N ASP A 142 8.92 21.17 -0.65
CA ASP A 142 9.59 21.78 -1.80
C ASP A 142 10.26 20.73 -2.71
N ARG A 143 10.79 19.66 -2.13
CA ARG A 143 11.37 18.54 -2.90
C ARG A 143 10.27 17.80 -3.66
N LEU A 144 9.13 17.59 -3.03
CA LEU A 144 7.99 16.92 -3.62
C LEU A 144 7.43 17.72 -4.80
N VAL A 145 7.22 19.04 -4.65
CA VAL A 145 6.75 19.91 -5.73
C VAL A 145 7.72 19.92 -6.91
N ARG A 146 9.04 19.92 -6.65
CA ARG A 146 10.05 19.77 -7.73
C ARG A 146 9.94 18.42 -8.44
N ALA A 147 9.69 17.34 -7.69
CA ALA A 147 9.49 16.01 -8.27
C ALA A 147 8.25 15.96 -9.17
N PHE A 148 7.13 16.55 -8.74
CA PHE A 148 5.92 16.71 -9.57
C PHE A 148 6.22 17.46 -10.88
N SER A 149 6.91 18.59 -10.78
CA SER A 149 7.30 19.39 -11.95
C SER A 149 8.15 18.59 -12.94
N ARG A 150 9.10 17.78 -12.45
CA ARG A 150 9.91 16.89 -13.31
C ARG A 150 9.08 15.86 -14.03
N CYS A 151 8.18 15.20 -13.31
CA CYS A 151 7.26 14.20 -13.88
C CYS A 151 6.36 14.86 -14.93
N TYR A 152 5.75 16.00 -14.62
CA TYR A 152 4.87 16.73 -15.52
C TYR A 152 5.57 17.12 -16.84
N VAL A 153 6.72 17.80 -16.75
CA VAL A 153 7.49 18.24 -17.92
C VAL A 153 7.95 17.05 -18.78
N SER A 154 8.31 15.93 -18.14
CA SER A 154 8.80 14.73 -18.84
C SER A 154 7.66 13.78 -19.26
N LYS A 155 6.41 14.16 -19.05
CA LYS A 155 5.23 13.34 -19.34
C LYS A 155 5.29 11.95 -18.68
N LEU A 156 5.93 11.84 -17.50
CA LEU A 156 5.88 10.65 -16.68
C LEU A 156 4.62 10.73 -15.81
N PRO A 157 3.66 9.80 -15.98
CA PRO A 157 2.47 9.79 -15.13
C PRO A 157 2.86 9.66 -13.66
N PHE A 158 2.25 10.47 -12.81
CA PHE A 158 2.42 10.35 -11.38
C PHE A 158 1.07 10.47 -10.66
N GLY A 159 0.98 9.85 -9.51
CA GLY A 159 -0.13 9.97 -8.60
C GLY A 159 0.29 10.50 -7.24
N ILE A 160 -0.67 10.90 -6.48
CA ILE A 160 -0.52 11.34 -5.10
C ILE A 160 -1.23 10.35 -4.20
N LYS A 161 -0.52 9.89 -3.14
CA LYS A 161 -1.11 9.13 -2.04
C LYS A 161 -1.08 9.98 -0.78
N ILE A 162 -2.21 10.02 -0.09
CA ILE A 162 -2.37 10.79 1.13
C ILE A 162 -3.08 9.96 2.19
N VAL A 163 -2.54 9.96 3.39
CA VAL A 163 -3.19 9.30 4.53
C VAL A 163 -4.23 10.25 5.10
N ILE A 164 -5.51 9.84 5.09
CA ILE A 164 -6.60 10.64 5.64
C ILE A 164 -6.47 10.63 7.16
N ARG A 165 -6.28 11.80 7.72
CA ARG A 165 -6.24 12.04 9.16
C ARG A 165 -7.31 13.08 9.52
N ARG A 166 -7.61 13.17 10.81
CA ARG A 166 -8.62 14.11 11.31
C ARG A 166 -8.29 15.57 10.99
N ASP A 167 -7.01 15.94 10.92
CA ASP A 167 -6.55 17.28 10.53
C ASP A 167 -6.70 17.57 9.02
N LEU A 168 -6.97 16.57 8.21
CA LEU A 168 -7.08 16.70 6.74
C LEU A 168 -8.50 16.45 6.22
N VAL A 169 -9.40 15.88 7.03
CA VAL A 169 -10.73 15.48 6.54
C VAL A 169 -11.55 16.64 5.96
N ASP A 170 -11.41 17.84 6.50
CA ASP A 170 -12.09 19.04 6.01
C ASP A 170 -11.38 19.71 4.82
N GLN A 171 -10.33 19.10 4.28
CA GLN A 171 -9.49 19.67 3.21
C GLN A 171 -9.47 18.80 1.93
N LEU A 172 -10.35 17.80 1.82
CA LEU A 172 -10.33 16.83 0.71
C LEU A 172 -10.46 17.51 -0.65
N GLU A 173 -11.37 18.50 -0.78
CA GLU A 173 -11.54 19.29 -2.00
C GLU A 173 -10.26 20.09 -2.34
N GLN A 174 -9.66 20.76 -1.36
CA GLN A 174 -8.43 21.55 -1.55
C GLN A 174 -7.27 20.65 -1.99
N ILE A 175 -7.19 19.44 -1.44
CA ILE A 175 -6.21 18.43 -1.83
C ILE A 175 -6.43 18.00 -3.28
N ALA A 176 -7.67 17.75 -3.70
CA ALA A 176 -8.01 17.37 -5.07
C ALA A 176 -7.66 18.49 -6.07
N ILE A 177 -7.97 19.75 -5.72
CA ILE A 177 -7.61 20.93 -6.52
C ILE A 177 -6.07 21.05 -6.63
N PHE A 178 -5.35 20.89 -5.53
CA PHE A 178 -3.89 20.93 -5.54
C PHE A 178 -3.30 19.83 -6.43
N ALA A 179 -3.73 18.57 -6.27
CA ALA A 179 -3.27 17.45 -7.07
C ALA A 179 -3.52 17.68 -8.58
N ALA A 180 -4.70 18.14 -8.94
CA ALA A 180 -5.06 18.47 -10.32
C ALA A 180 -4.18 19.60 -10.90
N ARG A 181 -3.94 20.66 -10.13
CA ARG A 181 -3.04 21.76 -10.53
C ARG A 181 -1.59 21.34 -10.71
N MET A 182 -1.13 20.38 -9.93
CA MET A 182 0.21 19.79 -10.09
C MET A 182 0.30 18.85 -11.30
N GLY A 183 -0.82 18.49 -11.93
CA GLY A 183 -0.87 17.59 -13.08
C GLY A 183 -0.80 16.11 -12.70
N ALA A 184 -1.22 15.76 -11.48
CA ALA A 184 -1.31 14.36 -11.06
C ALA A 184 -2.32 13.60 -11.91
N ALA A 185 -1.99 12.38 -12.30
CA ALA A 185 -2.87 11.48 -13.02
C ALA A 185 -3.86 10.76 -12.07
N SER A 186 -3.48 10.63 -10.80
CA SER A 186 -4.34 10.02 -9.77
C SER A 186 -4.12 10.63 -8.39
N LEU A 187 -5.16 10.58 -7.57
CA LEU A 187 -5.14 10.94 -6.15
C LEU A 187 -5.81 9.82 -5.37
N HIS A 188 -5.04 9.11 -4.55
CA HIS A 188 -5.54 8.01 -3.76
C HIS A 188 -5.42 8.30 -2.27
N PHE A 189 -6.52 8.18 -1.57
CA PHE A 189 -6.60 8.31 -0.13
C PHE A 189 -6.39 6.95 0.54
N VAL A 190 -5.74 6.96 1.69
CA VAL A 190 -5.44 5.76 2.48
C VAL A 190 -5.84 6.03 3.93
N HIS A 191 -6.46 5.07 4.59
CA HIS A 191 -6.77 5.19 6.02
C HIS A 191 -5.51 5.12 6.89
N VAL A 192 -5.55 5.82 8.01
CA VAL A 192 -4.54 5.66 9.07
C VAL A 192 -4.55 4.22 9.59
N MET A 193 -3.38 3.61 9.66
CA MET A 193 -3.21 2.31 10.31
C MET A 193 -2.83 2.51 11.78
N PRO A 194 -3.35 1.70 12.70
CA PRO A 194 -3.02 1.80 14.12
C PRO A 194 -1.53 1.56 14.36
N THR A 195 -0.95 2.21 15.35
CA THR A 195 0.45 2.04 15.77
C THR A 195 0.52 1.77 17.27
N SER A 196 1.61 1.14 17.72
CA SER A 196 1.86 0.91 19.15
C SER A 196 2.04 2.21 19.94
N SER A 197 2.49 3.28 19.28
CA SER A 197 2.67 4.61 19.88
C SER A 197 1.36 5.38 20.17
N GLY A 198 0.24 4.92 19.63
CA GLY A 198 -1.06 5.59 19.74
C GLY A 198 -1.22 6.87 18.89
N VAL A 199 -0.15 7.43 18.35
CA VAL A 199 -0.21 8.68 17.54
C VAL A 199 -1.14 8.53 16.35
N ALA A 200 -1.13 7.37 15.71
CA ALA A 200 -2.04 7.08 14.60
C ALA A 200 -3.50 7.00 15.08
N ASP A 201 -3.74 6.51 16.29
CA ASP A 201 -5.09 6.38 16.85
C ASP A 201 -5.72 7.74 17.11
N ASP A 202 -4.96 8.72 17.62
CA ASP A 202 -5.42 10.10 17.84
C ASP A 202 -5.74 10.82 16.54
N SER A 203 -5.04 10.46 15.46
CA SER A 203 -5.22 11.02 14.12
C SER A 203 -6.29 10.29 13.30
N ALA A 204 -6.70 9.09 13.72
CA ALA A 204 -7.66 8.27 12.99
C ALA A 204 -9.08 8.84 13.06
N LEU A 205 -9.81 8.68 11.97
CA LEU A 205 -11.22 9.02 11.90
C LEU A 205 -12.07 7.98 12.62
N SER A 206 -13.13 8.44 13.28
CA SER A 206 -14.22 7.57 13.71
C SER A 206 -14.93 6.96 12.49
N LEU A 207 -15.71 5.92 12.69
CA LEU A 207 -16.49 5.30 11.61
C LEU A 207 -17.42 6.29 10.91
N ALA A 208 -18.07 7.18 11.64
CA ALA A 208 -18.95 8.19 11.08
C ALA A 208 -18.17 9.18 10.20
N GLU A 209 -17.02 9.68 10.68
CA GLU A 209 -16.14 10.58 9.91
C GLU A 209 -15.60 9.88 8.65
N GLN A 210 -15.25 8.59 8.73
CA GLN A 210 -14.77 7.83 7.55
C GLN A 210 -15.85 7.74 6.46
N ARG A 211 -17.10 7.48 6.83
CA ARG A 211 -18.20 7.43 5.86
C ARG A 211 -18.41 8.76 5.16
N VAL A 212 -18.41 9.86 5.90
CA VAL A 212 -18.51 11.21 5.32
C VAL A 212 -17.34 11.47 4.37
N ALA A 213 -16.12 11.14 4.76
CA ALA A 213 -14.96 11.31 3.90
C ALA A 213 -15.04 10.45 2.62
N GLU A 214 -15.51 9.21 2.70
CA GLU A 214 -15.69 8.34 1.53
C GLU A 214 -16.75 8.86 0.57
N GLU A 215 -17.86 9.41 1.09
CA GLU A 215 -18.90 10.05 0.28
C GLU A 215 -18.35 11.29 -0.45
N GLU A 216 -17.60 12.14 0.24
CA GLU A 216 -16.96 13.31 -0.37
C GLU A 216 -15.94 12.90 -1.43
N ILE A 217 -15.08 11.91 -1.17
CA ILE A 217 -14.14 11.37 -2.15
C ILE A 217 -14.88 10.84 -3.39
N ALA A 218 -16.00 10.15 -3.21
CA ALA A 218 -16.82 9.66 -4.32
C ALA A 218 -17.43 10.80 -5.16
N ILE A 219 -17.77 11.93 -4.53
CA ILE A 219 -18.22 13.15 -5.22
C ILE A 219 -17.05 13.75 -6.02
N LEU A 220 -15.89 13.92 -5.40
CA LEU A 220 -14.70 14.46 -6.07
C LEU A 220 -14.28 13.60 -7.26
N ALA A 221 -14.38 12.28 -7.16
CA ALA A 221 -14.10 11.36 -8.26
C ALA A 221 -15.01 11.56 -9.49
N ARG A 222 -16.20 12.11 -9.31
CA ARG A 222 -17.12 12.45 -10.42
C ARG A 222 -16.85 13.83 -11.03
N ILE A 223 -16.27 14.75 -10.25
CA ILE A 223 -16.02 16.13 -10.67
C ILE A 223 -14.71 16.26 -11.42
N PHE A 224 -13.65 15.60 -10.94
CA PHE A 224 -12.32 15.69 -11.52
C PHE A 224 -12.10 14.65 -12.63
N LYS A 225 -11.32 15.01 -13.66
CA LYS A 225 -10.89 14.06 -14.70
C LYS A 225 -9.77 13.12 -14.21
N MET A 226 -9.08 13.53 -13.17
CA MET A 226 -8.05 12.74 -12.49
C MET A 226 -8.73 11.54 -11.82
N ASP A 227 -8.06 10.38 -11.82
CA ASP A 227 -8.52 9.22 -11.07
C ASP A 227 -8.42 9.50 -9.56
N ILE A 228 -9.56 9.60 -8.89
CA ILE A 228 -9.64 9.84 -7.44
C ILE A 228 -10.35 8.68 -6.78
N GLY A 229 -9.73 8.14 -5.72
CA GLY A 229 -10.31 7.04 -4.99
C GLY A 229 -9.71 6.85 -3.61
N ILE A 230 -10.20 5.82 -2.94
CA ILE A 230 -9.66 5.31 -1.69
C ILE A 230 -9.11 3.91 -1.91
N ASP A 231 -7.87 3.65 -1.49
CA ASP A 231 -7.21 2.37 -1.74
C ASP A 231 -7.97 1.19 -1.11
N VAL A 232 -8.44 1.37 0.12
CA VAL A 232 -9.32 0.42 0.82
C VAL A 232 -10.30 1.22 1.66
N GLY A 233 -11.57 1.18 1.28
CA GLY A 233 -12.64 1.87 1.97
C GLY A 233 -13.22 1.03 3.12
N TYR A 234 -14.28 1.57 3.71
CA TYR A 234 -15.08 0.91 4.72
C TYR A 234 -16.28 0.20 4.08
N TYR A 235 -16.62 -0.99 4.54
CA TYR A 235 -17.70 -1.79 3.97
C TYR A 235 -18.90 -1.90 4.93
N ASN A 236 -20.07 -1.66 4.40
CA ASN A 236 -21.32 -1.97 5.09
C ASN A 236 -21.72 -3.45 4.85
N VAL A 237 -22.54 -4.02 5.70
CA VAL A 237 -23.01 -5.42 5.56
C VAL A 237 -23.79 -5.67 4.25
N ASP A 238 -24.45 -4.64 3.72
CA ASP A 238 -25.28 -4.72 2.52
C ASP A 238 -24.54 -4.32 1.23
N GLU A 239 -23.29 -3.92 1.35
CA GLU A 239 -22.50 -3.50 0.19
C GLU A 239 -21.80 -4.68 -0.48
N HIS A 240 -22.14 -4.91 -1.76
CA HIS A 240 -21.42 -5.83 -2.61
C HIS A 240 -20.21 -5.12 -3.24
N ARG A 241 -19.12 -5.01 -2.50
CA ARG A 241 -17.85 -4.52 -3.03
C ARG A 241 -16.92 -5.69 -3.36
N PRO A 242 -16.13 -5.61 -4.43
CA PRO A 242 -15.12 -6.62 -4.71
C PRO A 242 -14.13 -6.71 -3.55
N PRO A 243 -13.53 -7.89 -3.33
CA PRO A 243 -12.48 -8.02 -2.32
C PRO A 243 -11.29 -7.11 -2.66
N CYS A 244 -10.53 -6.69 -1.63
CA CYS A 244 -9.30 -5.94 -1.85
C CYS A 244 -8.29 -6.77 -2.67
N ALA A 245 -7.37 -6.12 -3.35
CA ALA A 245 -6.45 -6.76 -4.29
C ALA A 245 -5.71 -8.00 -3.76
N PRO A 246 -5.18 -8.04 -2.50
CA PRO A 246 -4.60 -9.26 -1.96
C PRO A 246 -5.61 -10.42 -1.81
N LEU A 247 -6.81 -10.15 -1.30
CA LEU A 247 -7.85 -11.17 -1.12
C LEU A 247 -8.49 -11.59 -2.45
N ALA A 248 -8.40 -10.78 -3.49
CA ALA A 248 -8.75 -11.12 -4.87
C ALA A 248 -7.60 -11.81 -5.62
N ALA A 249 -6.47 -12.06 -4.97
CA ALA A 249 -5.24 -12.60 -5.57
C ALA A 249 -4.71 -11.82 -6.79
N THR A 250 -5.02 -10.51 -6.86
CA THR A 250 -4.49 -9.62 -7.91
C THR A 250 -3.27 -8.82 -7.45
N SER A 251 -2.88 -8.91 -6.18
CA SER A 251 -1.67 -8.31 -5.63
C SER A 251 -1.04 -9.24 -4.61
N MET A 252 0.22 -9.58 -4.79
CA MET A 252 1.05 -10.33 -3.86
C MET A 252 2.10 -9.40 -3.28
N ASN A 253 2.56 -9.64 -2.05
CA ASN A 253 3.60 -8.85 -1.41
C ASN A 253 4.81 -9.70 -1.04
N ILE A 254 6.00 -9.20 -1.36
CA ILE A 254 7.26 -9.78 -0.89
C ILE A 254 7.99 -8.71 -0.09
N ASP A 255 8.38 -9.07 1.13
CA ASP A 255 9.11 -8.16 1.99
C ASP A 255 10.59 -8.05 1.62
N TYR A 256 11.30 -7.09 2.23
CA TYR A 256 12.71 -6.84 1.98
C TYR A 256 13.64 -8.04 2.33
N ARG A 257 13.15 -9.02 3.10
CA ARG A 257 13.87 -10.28 3.42
C ARG A 257 13.64 -11.39 2.39
N GLY A 258 12.75 -11.16 1.41
CA GLY A 258 12.40 -12.16 0.40
C GLY A 258 11.24 -13.08 0.80
N ARG A 259 10.44 -12.72 1.79
CA ARG A 259 9.32 -13.54 2.25
C ARG A 259 8.02 -13.12 1.59
N LEU A 260 7.33 -14.08 0.98
CA LEU A 260 5.99 -13.87 0.41
C LEU A 260 4.97 -13.75 1.55
N SER A 261 4.27 -12.62 1.59
CA SER A 261 3.22 -12.34 2.57
C SER A 261 1.91 -11.97 1.88
N LEU A 262 0.80 -12.13 2.60
CA LEU A 262 -0.52 -11.85 2.05
C LEU A 262 -0.66 -10.39 1.58
N CYS A 263 -0.15 -9.42 2.37
CA CYS A 263 -0.37 -8.01 2.10
C CYS A 263 0.76 -7.13 2.66
N CYS A 264 1.12 -6.05 1.95
CA CYS A 264 2.10 -5.07 2.41
C CYS A 264 1.69 -4.36 3.72
N ASN A 265 0.39 -4.22 4.00
CA ASN A 265 -0.07 -3.64 5.25
C ASN A 265 0.14 -4.57 6.45
N LEU A 266 0.08 -5.89 6.26
CA LEU A 266 0.40 -6.88 7.30
C LEU A 266 1.92 -6.97 7.51
N SER A 267 2.66 -6.93 6.43
CA SER A 267 4.11 -6.98 6.43
C SER A 267 4.76 -5.84 7.21
N GLY A 268 4.12 -4.67 7.31
CA GLY A 268 4.61 -3.53 8.07
C GLY A 268 4.53 -3.67 9.60
N PHE A 269 3.82 -4.69 10.12
CA PHE A 269 3.65 -4.94 11.56
C PHE A 269 4.51 -6.12 12.03
N ARG A 270 5.80 -6.06 11.83
CA ARG A 270 6.71 -7.17 12.17
C ARG A 270 7.35 -7.02 13.52
N GLY A 271 7.82 -8.15 14.05
CA GLY A 271 8.65 -8.21 15.24
C GLY A 271 7.92 -8.40 16.57
N ALA A 272 6.60 -8.18 16.64
CA ALA A 272 5.85 -8.28 17.89
C ALA A 272 4.97 -9.55 18.00
N VAL A 273 4.73 -10.29 16.91
CA VAL A 273 3.75 -11.37 16.86
C VAL A 273 4.10 -12.43 15.82
N GLU A 274 3.44 -13.59 15.92
CA GLU A 274 3.52 -14.64 14.91
C GLU A 274 3.23 -14.08 13.51
N GLU A 275 4.04 -14.48 12.54
CA GLU A 275 3.95 -13.99 11.16
C GLU A 275 3.03 -14.90 10.34
N LEU A 276 1.81 -15.11 10.81
CA LEU A 276 0.80 -15.98 10.20
C LEU A 276 0.35 -15.53 8.79
N ASP A 277 0.69 -14.32 8.40
CA ASP A 277 0.48 -13.77 7.07
C ASP A 277 1.61 -14.09 6.10
N VAL A 278 2.75 -14.60 6.59
CA VAL A 278 3.88 -15.03 5.77
C VAL A 278 3.62 -16.44 5.26
N VAL A 279 3.67 -16.59 3.95
CA VAL A 279 3.36 -17.84 3.25
C VAL A 279 4.60 -18.68 3.03
N ALA A 280 5.72 -18.02 2.73
CA ALA A 280 6.95 -18.68 2.30
C ALA A 280 8.17 -17.77 2.45
N ASP A 281 9.35 -18.35 2.64
CA ASP A 281 10.63 -17.71 2.41
C ASP A 281 11.12 -18.05 1.00
N LEU A 282 11.15 -17.07 0.12
CA LEU A 282 11.57 -17.25 -1.27
C LEU A 282 13.09 -17.38 -1.40
N ASN A 283 13.87 -17.24 -0.33
CA ASN A 283 15.28 -17.65 -0.34
C ASN A 283 15.43 -19.16 -0.35
N GLU A 284 14.47 -19.90 0.20
CA GLU A 284 14.50 -21.34 0.39
C GLU A 284 13.69 -22.12 -0.65
N GLU A 285 12.65 -21.49 -1.23
CA GLU A 285 11.75 -22.17 -2.18
C GLU A 285 11.36 -21.28 -3.37
N SER A 286 10.74 -21.89 -4.40
CA SER A 286 10.29 -21.17 -5.59
C SER A 286 9.00 -20.41 -5.35
N PHE A 287 8.82 -19.29 -6.08
CA PHE A 287 7.56 -18.55 -6.07
C PHE A 287 6.39 -19.42 -6.53
N ALA A 288 6.58 -20.27 -7.52
CA ALA A 288 5.52 -21.13 -8.04
C ALA A 288 4.94 -22.08 -6.97
N THR A 289 5.81 -22.67 -6.13
CA THR A 289 5.38 -23.51 -4.99
C THR A 289 4.66 -22.69 -3.93
N ALA A 290 5.19 -21.51 -3.60
CA ALA A 290 4.62 -20.60 -2.61
C ALA A 290 3.28 -20.00 -3.05
N TYR A 291 3.08 -19.79 -4.36
CA TYR A 291 1.89 -19.15 -4.89
C TYR A 291 0.60 -19.94 -4.64
N ALA A 292 0.64 -21.26 -4.70
CA ALA A 292 -0.52 -22.09 -4.37
C ALA A 292 -0.98 -21.84 -2.91
N ARG A 293 -0.02 -21.83 -1.96
CA ARG A 293 -0.33 -21.54 -0.55
C ARG A 293 -0.81 -20.10 -0.34
N PHE A 294 -0.31 -19.15 -1.15
CA PHE A 294 -0.81 -17.78 -1.14
C PHE A 294 -2.30 -17.73 -1.52
N LEU A 295 -2.70 -18.44 -2.55
CA LEU A 295 -4.11 -18.52 -2.98
C LEU A 295 -5.00 -19.12 -1.89
N ASP A 296 -4.54 -20.19 -1.24
CA ASP A 296 -5.26 -20.83 -0.14
C ASP A 296 -5.45 -19.88 1.05
N LEU A 297 -4.40 -19.16 1.44
CA LEU A 297 -4.46 -18.18 2.53
C LEU A 297 -5.40 -17.01 2.19
N ALA A 298 -5.31 -16.48 0.96
CA ALA A 298 -6.17 -15.39 0.50
C ALA A 298 -7.65 -15.83 0.51
N ALA A 299 -7.94 -17.03 -0.01
CA ALA A 299 -9.29 -17.60 -0.01
C ALA A 299 -9.82 -17.86 1.41
N ALA A 300 -8.99 -18.40 2.30
CA ALA A 300 -9.37 -18.65 3.70
C ALA A 300 -9.69 -17.33 4.43
N GLN A 301 -8.86 -16.32 4.25
CA GLN A 301 -9.05 -15.00 4.87
C GLN A 301 -10.30 -14.29 4.31
N LEU A 302 -10.55 -14.40 3.00
CA LEU A 302 -11.77 -13.86 2.37
C LEU A 302 -13.02 -14.54 2.94
N ARG A 303 -13.04 -15.88 3.05
CA ARG A 303 -14.15 -16.62 3.68
C ARG A 303 -14.37 -16.15 5.11
N LYS A 304 -13.33 -16.11 5.94
CA LYS A 304 -13.40 -15.66 7.34
C LYS A 304 -14.06 -14.29 7.47
N ARG A 305 -13.71 -13.35 6.58
CA ARG A 305 -14.29 -12.02 6.56
C ARG A 305 -15.76 -12.03 6.12
N ASN A 306 -16.09 -12.78 5.07
CA ASN A 306 -17.46 -12.89 4.59
C ASN A 306 -18.38 -13.53 5.65
N ASP A 307 -17.90 -14.54 6.36
CA ASP A 307 -18.64 -15.18 7.46
C ASP A 307 -18.91 -14.20 8.60
N ALA A 308 -17.92 -13.38 8.97
CA ALA A 308 -18.10 -12.34 9.99
C ALA A 308 -19.16 -11.30 9.58
N LEU A 309 -19.13 -10.83 8.32
CA LEU A 309 -20.16 -9.92 7.80
C LEU A 309 -21.55 -10.57 7.71
N ALA A 310 -21.62 -11.85 7.31
CA ALA A 310 -22.87 -12.59 7.25
C ALA A 310 -23.47 -12.79 8.66
N ALA A 311 -22.64 -13.05 9.67
CA ALA A 311 -23.08 -13.16 11.06
C ALA A 311 -23.68 -11.84 11.58
N LEU A 312 -23.09 -10.69 11.26
CA LEU A 312 -23.65 -9.37 11.61
C LEU A 312 -24.99 -9.13 10.89
N ARG A 313 -25.05 -9.45 9.60
CA ARG A 313 -26.28 -9.30 8.80
C ARG A 313 -27.42 -10.13 9.38
N SER A 314 -27.17 -11.38 9.78
CA SER A 314 -28.20 -12.25 10.37
C SER A 314 -28.75 -11.71 11.68
N GLN A 315 -28.01 -10.89 12.39
CA GLN A 315 -28.38 -10.24 13.64
C GLN A 315 -28.89 -8.80 13.46
N SER A 316 -28.97 -8.32 12.23
CA SER A 316 -29.29 -6.91 11.89
C SER A 316 -28.36 -5.90 12.58
N LEU A 317 -27.09 -6.28 12.76
CA LEU A 317 -26.06 -5.45 13.35
C LEU A 317 -25.24 -4.74 12.26
N THR A 318 -24.79 -3.53 12.55
CA THR A 318 -23.83 -2.80 11.71
C THR A 318 -22.41 -3.21 12.05
N PRO A 319 -21.49 -3.29 11.07
CA PRO A 319 -20.07 -3.51 11.35
C PRO A 319 -19.50 -2.40 12.20
N ASP A 320 -18.66 -2.76 13.15
CA ASP A 320 -17.76 -1.81 13.79
C ASP A 320 -16.59 -1.44 12.86
N LEU A 321 -15.70 -0.57 13.33
CA LEU A 321 -14.54 -0.13 12.56
C LEU A 321 -13.66 -1.30 12.08
N TYR A 322 -13.49 -2.32 12.93
CA TYR A 322 -12.61 -3.47 12.64
C TYR A 322 -13.25 -4.47 11.69
N THR A 323 -14.52 -4.74 11.83
CA THR A 323 -15.24 -5.67 10.95
C THR A 323 -15.53 -5.03 9.59
N GLY A 324 -15.81 -3.73 9.57
CA GLY A 324 -16.09 -2.97 8.35
C GLY A 324 -14.86 -2.71 7.50
N SER A 325 -13.72 -2.37 8.11
CA SER A 325 -12.47 -2.14 7.37
C SER A 325 -11.76 -3.44 7.03
N PRO A 326 -11.53 -3.78 5.75
CA PRO A 326 -10.77 -4.96 5.36
C PRO A 326 -9.37 -5.02 5.97
N CYS A 327 -8.68 -3.88 6.02
CA CYS A 327 -7.34 -3.81 6.57
C CYS A 327 -7.32 -4.06 8.07
N LEU A 328 -8.19 -3.39 8.83
CA LEU A 328 -8.25 -3.56 10.28
C LEU A 328 -8.74 -4.96 10.66
N PHE A 329 -9.66 -5.53 9.89
CA PHE A 329 -10.07 -6.92 10.06
C PHE A 329 -8.89 -7.89 9.89
N CYS A 330 -8.07 -7.70 8.85
CA CYS A 330 -6.87 -8.50 8.65
C CYS A 330 -5.85 -8.31 9.77
N LEU A 331 -5.55 -7.07 10.18
CA LEU A 331 -4.63 -6.81 11.28
C LEU A 331 -5.06 -7.53 12.57
N GLN A 332 -6.35 -7.49 12.91
CA GLN A 332 -6.90 -8.20 14.06
C GLN A 332 -6.85 -9.72 13.86
N SER A 333 -7.24 -10.19 12.67
CA SER A 333 -7.31 -11.62 12.33
C SER A 333 -5.94 -12.32 12.38
N PHE A 334 -4.89 -11.59 12.04
CA PHE A 334 -3.49 -12.06 12.07
C PHE A 334 -2.73 -11.65 13.35
N GLY A 335 -3.43 -11.11 14.35
CA GLY A 335 -2.83 -10.75 15.64
C GLY A 335 -1.79 -9.62 15.57
N LYS A 336 -1.85 -8.75 14.56
CA LYS A 336 -0.85 -7.70 14.34
C LYS A 336 -0.98 -6.47 15.26
N ILE A 337 -2.09 -6.38 16.00
CA ILE A 337 -2.42 -5.26 16.91
C ILE A 337 -2.78 -5.78 18.32
N PRO A 338 -1.87 -6.52 19.00
CA PRO A 338 -2.17 -7.17 20.29
C PRO A 338 -2.55 -6.18 21.39
N TRP A 339 -1.97 -4.97 21.39
CA TRP A 339 -2.25 -3.90 22.38
C TRP A 339 -3.72 -3.46 22.39
N ARG A 340 -4.47 -3.72 21.34
CA ARG A 340 -5.91 -3.41 21.31
C ARG A 340 -6.79 -4.44 22.01
N ASN A 341 -6.30 -5.65 22.18
CA ASN A 341 -7.01 -6.68 22.93
C ASN A 341 -6.84 -6.51 24.45
N GLU A 342 -5.77 -5.82 24.88
CA GLU A 342 -5.47 -5.56 26.29
C GLU A 342 -6.31 -4.42 26.89
N SER A 343 -6.85 -3.53 26.04
CA SER A 343 -7.66 -2.38 26.47
C SER A 343 -9.15 -2.70 26.74
N LYS A 344 -9.55 -3.97 26.74
CA LYS A 344 -10.92 -4.43 27.03
C LYS A 344 -11.10 -5.03 28.44
N HIS A 345 -10.11 -4.83 29.34
CA HIS A 345 -10.20 -5.26 30.74
C HIS A 345 -10.24 -4.08 31.72
#